data_be0a1e978e1e2bb7c561a338e09d9d64
#
_entry.id   be0a1e978e1e2bb7c561a338e09d9d64
#
_cell.length_a   1.000
_cell.length_b   1.000
_cell.length_c   1.000
_cell.angle_alpha   90.00
_cell.angle_beta   90.00
_cell.angle_gamma   90.00
#
_symmetry.space_group_name_H-M   'P 1'
#
loop_
_entity.id
_entity.type
_entity.pdbx_description
1 polymer ?
#
loop_
_entity_poly.entity_id
_entity_poly.type
_entity_poly.pdbx_seq_one_letter_code
_entity_poly.pdbx_strand_id
1 'polypeptide(L)'
;YIVVNGELSQSDIERLEKIGKVTLRENKGYDVAAFRVGILNLGSEKLKEYDQLLLVNDTNIGPFRDLEDVFSAVNSKDLDFWGVSLGEVQPDFTGLNPFGYIPEHIQTYFVVIERSLLHQSTFYRYWEKLGDTNSRQKAIGRHETYFTKHFANLGFRYDALIRDTSDSAMYIH
;
A
#
# COMPACT_ATOMS: atom_id res chain seq x y z
N TYR A 1 -3.85 2.70 -13.01
CA TYR A 1 -2.44 2.62 -13.39
C TYR A 1 -1.90 1.26 -12.97
N ILE A 2 -1.27 0.53 -13.87
CA ILE A 2 -0.80 -0.84 -13.65
C ILE A 2 0.73 -0.83 -13.78
N VAL A 3 1.43 -1.31 -12.75
CA VAL A 3 2.89 -1.50 -12.79
C VAL A 3 3.18 -3.00 -12.76
N VAL A 4 3.86 -3.48 -13.77
CA VAL A 4 4.19 -4.90 -13.92
C VAL A 4 5.66 -5.12 -13.63
N ASN A 5 5.94 -6.01 -12.68
CA ASN A 5 7.30 -6.45 -12.37
C ASN A 5 7.69 -7.64 -13.27
N GLY A 6 8.45 -7.39 -14.31
CA GLY A 6 8.91 -8.38 -15.26
C GLY A 6 8.37 -8.16 -16.67
N GLU A 7 8.34 -9.24 -17.45
CA GLU A 7 7.92 -9.23 -18.83
C GLU A 7 6.51 -9.81 -18.99
N LEU A 8 5.77 -9.31 -19.95
CA LEU A 8 4.47 -9.84 -20.37
C LEU A 8 4.47 -10.10 -21.86
N SER A 9 3.58 -11.00 -22.30
CA SER A 9 3.29 -11.15 -23.71
C SER A 9 2.59 -9.89 -24.26
N GLN A 10 2.73 -9.63 -25.57
CA GLN A 10 2.05 -8.50 -26.21
C GLN A 10 0.53 -8.57 -26.02
N SER A 11 -0.05 -9.77 -26.08
CA SER A 11 -1.49 -9.98 -25.86
C SER A 11 -1.94 -9.62 -24.44
N ASP A 12 -1.11 -9.88 -23.43
CA ASP A 12 -1.43 -9.52 -22.03
C ASP A 12 -1.29 -8.01 -21.80
N ILE A 13 -0.30 -7.37 -22.41
CA ILE A 13 -0.16 -5.92 -22.39
C ILE A 13 -1.43 -5.28 -22.96
N GLU A 14 -1.87 -5.70 -24.16
CA GLU A 14 -3.08 -5.17 -24.81
C GLU A 14 -4.36 -5.38 -23.97
N ARG A 15 -4.44 -6.48 -23.22
CA ARG A 15 -5.56 -6.73 -22.29
C ARG A 15 -5.53 -5.77 -21.10
N LEU A 16 -4.36 -5.54 -20.52
CA LEU A 16 -4.20 -4.63 -19.38
C LEU A 16 -4.40 -3.15 -19.78
N GLU A 17 -3.95 -2.77 -20.97
CA GLU A 17 -4.14 -1.40 -21.49
C GLU A 17 -5.61 -1.02 -21.71
N LYS A 18 -6.51 -2.00 -21.85
CA LYS A 18 -7.96 -1.74 -21.85
C LYS A 18 -8.50 -1.32 -20.49
N ILE A 19 -7.79 -1.66 -19.42
CA ILE A 19 -8.17 -1.36 -18.01
C ILE A 19 -7.51 -0.08 -17.54
N GLY A 20 -6.26 0.16 -17.93
CA GLY A 20 -5.53 1.33 -17.49
C GLY A 20 -4.14 1.44 -18.11
N LYS A 21 -3.47 2.55 -17.84
CA LYS A 21 -2.10 2.76 -18.30
C LYS A 21 -1.15 1.72 -17.69
N VAL A 22 -0.38 1.05 -18.53
CA VAL A 22 0.56 -0.02 -18.15
C VAL A 22 2.00 0.52 -18.16
N THR A 23 2.78 0.13 -17.17
CA THR A 23 4.23 0.35 -17.13
C THR A 23 4.91 -0.97 -16.79
N LEU A 24 5.79 -1.42 -17.67
CA LEU A 24 6.66 -2.57 -17.41
C LEU A 24 7.95 -2.09 -16.74
N ARG A 25 8.45 -2.86 -15.81
CA ARG A 25 9.72 -2.60 -15.15
C ARG A 25 10.46 -3.90 -14.85
N GLU A 26 11.76 -3.80 -14.66
CA GLU A 26 12.56 -4.94 -14.20
C GLU A 26 12.01 -5.45 -12.84
N ASN A 27 11.93 -6.76 -12.67
CA ASN A 27 11.47 -7.37 -11.42
C ASN A 27 12.53 -7.23 -10.31
N LYS A 28 12.62 -6.03 -9.75
CA LYS A 28 13.50 -5.66 -8.65
C LYS A 28 12.75 -4.81 -7.63
N GLY A 29 13.04 -5.01 -6.34
CA GLY A 29 12.55 -4.13 -5.28
C GLY A 29 11.13 -4.41 -4.82
N TYR A 30 10.57 -5.57 -5.16
CA TYR A 30 9.26 -6.03 -4.68
C TYR A 30 8.12 -5.06 -5.02
N ASP A 31 6.98 -5.21 -4.36
CA ASP A 31 5.78 -4.39 -4.56
C ASP A 31 6.02 -2.92 -4.22
N VAL A 32 6.82 -2.67 -3.20
CA VAL A 32 7.16 -1.31 -2.78
C VAL A 32 7.80 -0.49 -3.91
N ALA A 33 8.66 -1.10 -4.71
CA ALA A 33 9.27 -0.42 -5.84
C ALA A 33 8.26 -0.21 -6.99
N ALA A 34 7.29 -1.12 -7.16
CA ALA A 34 6.20 -0.94 -8.12
C ALA A 34 5.28 0.22 -7.70
N PHE A 35 4.86 0.28 -6.43
CA PHE A 35 4.09 1.39 -5.89
C PHE A 35 4.82 2.73 -6.07
N ARG A 36 6.11 2.77 -5.71
CA ARG A 36 6.96 3.95 -5.90
C ARG A 36 6.96 4.41 -7.36
N VAL A 37 7.17 3.51 -8.30
CA VAL A 37 7.16 3.82 -9.73
C VAL A 37 5.81 4.37 -10.17
N GLY A 38 4.71 3.75 -9.76
CA GLY A 38 3.37 4.21 -10.07
C GLY A 38 3.09 5.63 -9.55
N ILE A 39 3.41 5.87 -8.28
CA ILE A 39 3.19 7.17 -7.62
C ILE A 39 4.05 8.27 -8.26
N LEU A 40 5.35 8.01 -8.48
CA LEU A 40 6.25 9.02 -9.04
C LEU A 40 5.98 9.29 -10.53
N ASN A 41 5.58 8.28 -11.30
CA ASN A 41 5.23 8.46 -12.71
C ASN A 41 3.92 9.23 -12.91
N LEU A 42 2.95 9.07 -12.00
CA LEU A 42 1.73 9.87 -12.01
C LEU A 42 2.01 11.31 -11.55
N GLY A 43 2.87 11.44 -10.55
CA GLY A 43 3.24 12.73 -9.97
C GLY A 43 2.17 13.33 -9.06
N SER A 44 2.61 14.26 -8.22
CA SER A 44 1.75 14.87 -7.20
C SER A 44 0.57 15.65 -7.80
N GLU A 45 0.79 16.35 -8.89
CA GLU A 45 -0.26 17.18 -9.52
C GLU A 45 -1.41 16.33 -10.03
N LYS A 46 -1.09 15.17 -10.68
CA LYS A 46 -2.13 14.27 -11.16
C LYS A 46 -2.84 13.54 -10.02
N LEU A 47 -2.09 13.08 -9.01
CA LEU A 47 -2.67 12.37 -7.88
C LEU A 47 -3.57 13.24 -7.01
N LYS A 48 -3.31 14.53 -6.91
CA LYS A 48 -4.15 15.49 -6.19
C LYS A 48 -5.51 15.75 -6.85
N GLU A 49 -5.73 15.32 -8.09
CA GLU A 49 -7.04 15.37 -8.74
C GLU A 49 -8.03 14.33 -8.15
N TYR A 50 -7.53 13.37 -7.37
CA TYR A 50 -8.30 12.27 -6.78
C TYR A 50 -8.54 12.49 -5.29
N ASP A 51 -9.63 11.94 -4.78
CA ASP A 51 -9.95 11.96 -3.36
C ASP A 51 -9.20 10.86 -2.59
N GLN A 52 -8.92 9.74 -3.27
CA GLN A 52 -8.25 8.58 -2.68
C GLN A 52 -7.25 7.97 -3.67
N LEU A 53 -6.21 7.36 -3.13
CA LEU A 53 -5.28 6.49 -3.86
C LEU A 53 -5.32 5.09 -3.24
N LEU A 54 -5.73 4.09 -4.01
CA LEU A 54 -5.63 2.68 -3.63
C LEU A 54 -4.31 2.10 -4.15
N LEU A 55 -3.51 1.58 -3.24
CA LEU A 55 -2.35 0.73 -3.54
C LEU A 55 -2.76 -0.73 -3.31
N VAL A 56 -2.68 -1.55 -4.35
CA VAL A 56 -3.06 -2.96 -4.30
C VAL A 56 -2.05 -3.78 -5.11
N ASN A 57 -1.75 -4.98 -4.62
CA ASN A 57 -0.92 -5.95 -5.34
C ASN A 57 -1.71 -7.24 -5.63
N ASP A 58 -1.10 -8.16 -6.36
CA ASP A 58 -1.69 -9.41 -6.81
C ASP A 58 -1.43 -10.61 -5.88
N THR A 59 -0.96 -10.37 -4.66
CA THR A 59 -0.66 -11.46 -3.70
C THR A 59 -1.90 -12.06 -3.07
N ASN A 60 -3.05 -11.37 -3.15
CA ASN A 60 -4.32 -11.82 -2.60
C ASN A 60 -5.37 -11.99 -3.69
N ILE A 61 -6.27 -12.94 -3.48
CA ILE A 61 -7.44 -13.16 -4.33
C ILE A 61 -8.63 -12.46 -3.69
N GLY A 62 -9.36 -11.69 -4.46
CA GLY A 62 -10.57 -10.98 -4.04
C GLY A 62 -11.00 -9.93 -5.08
N PRO A 63 -11.93 -9.08 -4.72
CA PRO A 63 -12.65 -8.98 -3.45
C PRO A 63 -13.73 -10.07 -3.30
N PHE A 64 -13.92 -10.59 -2.08
CA PHE A 64 -15.02 -11.50 -1.76
C PHE A 64 -16.27 -10.76 -1.22
N ARG A 65 -16.20 -9.44 -1.13
CA ARG A 65 -17.28 -8.52 -0.80
C ARG A 65 -17.32 -7.39 -1.80
N ASP A 66 -18.49 -6.77 -1.91
CA ASP A 66 -18.60 -5.55 -2.70
C ASP A 66 -17.66 -4.47 -2.15
N LEU A 67 -16.87 -3.87 -3.02
CA LEU A 67 -15.94 -2.80 -2.64
C LEU A 67 -16.69 -1.56 -2.14
N GLU A 68 -17.91 -1.30 -2.63
CA GLU A 68 -18.74 -0.20 -2.14
C GLU A 68 -19.07 -0.37 -0.65
N ASP A 69 -19.41 -1.59 -0.21
CA ASP A 69 -19.61 -1.89 1.20
C ASP A 69 -18.35 -1.70 2.03
N VAL A 70 -17.21 -2.13 1.48
CA VAL A 70 -15.90 -1.98 2.13
C VAL A 70 -15.54 -0.52 2.34
N PHE A 71 -15.67 0.31 1.31
CA PHE A 71 -15.39 1.74 1.41
C PHE A 71 -16.41 2.46 2.31
N SER A 72 -17.69 2.11 2.22
CA SER A 72 -18.75 2.68 3.06
C SER A 72 -18.54 2.42 4.55
N ALA A 73 -18.02 1.25 4.92
CA ALA A 73 -17.71 0.91 6.31
C ALA A 73 -16.61 1.80 6.92
N VAL A 74 -15.75 2.39 6.10
CA VAL A 74 -14.66 3.26 6.53
C VAL A 74 -14.98 4.74 6.39
N ASN A 75 -15.87 5.13 5.47
CA ASN A 75 -16.21 6.53 5.18
C ASN A 75 -16.70 7.33 6.41
N SER A 76 -17.26 6.66 7.43
CA SER A 76 -17.68 7.31 8.68
C SER A 76 -16.52 7.59 9.64
N LYS A 77 -15.34 7.03 9.37
CA LYS A 77 -14.14 7.18 10.21
C LYS A 77 -13.30 8.32 9.66
N ASP A 78 -12.86 9.20 10.52
CA ASP A 78 -11.98 10.31 10.17
C ASP A 78 -10.52 9.81 10.13
N LEU A 79 -10.15 9.18 9.01
CA LEU A 79 -8.83 8.54 8.77
C LEU A 79 -8.07 9.26 7.65
N ASP A 80 -6.76 9.16 7.70
CA ASP A 80 -5.86 9.68 6.67
C ASP A 80 -5.33 8.57 5.75
N PHE A 81 -5.32 7.33 6.26
CA PHE A 81 -5.05 6.12 5.48
C PHE A 81 -5.57 4.88 6.21
N TRP A 82 -5.85 3.81 5.45
CA TRP A 82 -6.38 2.58 6.02
C TRP A 82 -6.07 1.37 5.14
N GLY A 83 -6.30 0.17 5.67
CA GLY A 83 -6.13 -1.07 4.94
C GLY A 83 -7.10 -2.15 5.37
N VAL A 84 -6.92 -3.36 4.86
CA VAL A 84 -7.80 -4.49 5.20
C VAL A 84 -7.45 -5.07 6.56
N SER A 85 -6.17 -5.29 6.84
CA SER A 85 -5.72 -5.94 8.08
C SER A 85 -4.46 -5.28 8.65
N LEU A 86 -4.23 -5.53 9.94
CA LEU A 86 -3.03 -5.12 10.67
C LEU A 86 -2.08 -6.31 10.88
N GLY A 87 -0.80 -6.03 10.77
CA GLY A 87 0.26 -6.89 11.30
C GLY A 87 0.53 -6.51 12.76
N GLU A 88 0.72 -7.51 13.61
CA GLU A 88 0.94 -7.33 15.04
C GLU A 88 2.33 -6.79 15.38
N VAL A 89 2.44 -6.20 16.57
CA VAL A 89 3.72 -5.82 17.17
C VAL A 89 4.54 -7.07 17.48
N GLN A 90 5.80 -7.09 17.06
CA GLN A 90 6.68 -8.23 17.29
C GLN A 90 8.17 -7.80 17.32
N PRO A 91 9.09 -8.66 17.79
CA PRO A 91 10.52 -8.41 17.66
C PRO A 91 10.94 -8.19 16.20
N ASP A 92 11.93 -7.32 15.97
CA ASP A 92 12.44 -7.08 14.61
C ASP A 92 13.20 -8.30 14.06
N PHE A 93 12.47 -9.19 13.39
CA PHE A 93 13.04 -10.34 12.70
C PHE A 93 13.83 -9.97 11.45
N THR A 94 13.71 -8.72 10.98
CA THR A 94 14.46 -8.23 9.81
C THR A 94 15.84 -7.70 10.20
N GLY A 95 16.00 -7.23 11.44
CA GLY A 95 17.18 -6.53 11.94
C GLY A 95 17.39 -5.16 11.28
N LEU A 96 16.38 -4.62 10.58
CA LEU A 96 16.50 -3.43 9.73
C LEU A 96 15.42 -2.38 10.00
N ASN A 97 14.46 -2.67 10.88
CA ASN A 97 13.42 -1.70 11.20
C ASN A 97 14.00 -0.55 12.04
N PRO A 98 13.83 0.72 11.61
CA PRO A 98 14.40 1.87 12.31
C PRO A 98 13.88 2.07 13.75
N PHE A 99 12.77 1.44 14.10
CA PHE A 99 12.22 1.50 15.46
C PHE A 99 12.82 0.46 16.41
N GLY A 100 13.64 -0.49 15.91
CA GLY A 100 14.21 -1.56 16.70
C GLY A 100 13.23 -2.71 17.03
N TYR A 101 12.01 -2.63 16.52
CA TYR A 101 10.96 -3.66 16.61
C TYR A 101 10.04 -3.52 15.41
N ILE A 102 9.23 -4.50 15.14
CA ILE A 102 8.15 -4.42 14.15
C ILE A 102 6.94 -3.78 14.83
N PRO A 103 6.55 -2.54 14.48
CA PRO A 103 5.34 -1.92 15.02
C PRO A 103 4.06 -2.55 14.43
N GLU A 104 2.93 -2.30 15.07
CA GLU A 104 1.63 -2.51 14.41
C GLU A 104 1.61 -1.75 13.09
N HIS A 105 1.17 -2.41 12.03
CA HIS A 105 1.19 -1.82 10.71
C HIS A 105 0.09 -2.38 9.81
N ILE A 106 -0.42 -1.54 8.90
CA ILE A 106 -1.29 -1.97 7.83
C ILE A 106 -0.49 -2.88 6.89
N GLN A 107 -1.03 -4.05 6.57
CA GLN A 107 -0.44 -4.94 5.57
C GLN A 107 -0.60 -4.33 4.18
N THR A 108 0.52 -4.22 3.44
CA THR A 108 0.63 -3.37 2.25
C THR A 108 0.01 -3.94 0.98
N TYR A 109 -0.64 -5.11 1.05
CA TYR A 109 -1.33 -5.68 -0.09
C TYR A 109 -2.59 -4.91 -0.51
N PHE A 110 -3.17 -4.10 0.41
CA PHE A 110 -4.30 -3.23 0.15
C PHE A 110 -4.25 -2.04 1.10
N VAL A 111 -3.87 -0.88 0.59
CA VAL A 111 -3.77 0.36 1.36
C VAL A 111 -4.47 1.48 0.63
N VAL A 112 -5.39 2.15 1.32
CA VAL A 112 -6.05 3.36 0.82
C VAL A 112 -5.43 4.57 1.49
N ILE A 113 -5.03 5.53 0.70
CA ILE A 113 -4.52 6.84 1.13
C ILE A 113 -5.63 7.85 0.88
N GLU A 114 -6.12 8.47 1.93
CA GLU A 114 -7.16 9.48 1.86
C GLU A 114 -6.60 10.83 1.38
N ARG A 115 -7.49 11.69 0.91
CA ARG A 115 -7.16 13.03 0.40
C ARG A 115 -6.29 13.82 1.37
N SER A 116 -6.56 13.73 2.66
CA SER A 116 -5.83 14.44 3.73
C SER A 116 -4.33 14.13 3.75
N LEU A 117 -3.94 12.87 3.53
CA LEU A 117 -2.53 12.47 3.40
C LEU A 117 -2.05 12.61 1.94
N LEU A 118 -2.88 12.23 0.95
CA LEU A 118 -2.53 12.25 -0.46
C LEU A 118 -2.09 13.64 -0.95
N HIS A 119 -2.66 14.72 -0.39
CA HIS A 119 -2.34 16.10 -0.76
C HIS A 119 -1.13 16.67 -0.02
N GLN A 120 -0.50 15.91 0.89
CA GLN A 120 0.65 16.38 1.66
C GLN A 120 1.97 16.11 0.93
N SER A 121 2.84 17.09 0.89
CA SER A 121 4.17 16.93 0.31
C SER A 121 5.02 15.86 1.02
N THR A 122 4.71 15.58 2.29
CA THR A 122 5.39 14.54 3.06
C THR A 122 5.14 13.14 2.51
N PHE A 123 3.95 12.88 1.92
CA PHE A 123 3.64 11.62 1.24
C PHE A 123 4.58 11.38 0.06
N TYR A 124 4.73 12.36 -0.83
CA TYR A 124 5.60 12.24 -2.01
C TYR A 124 7.07 12.14 -1.63
N ARG A 125 7.52 12.96 -0.67
CA ARG A 125 8.90 12.89 -0.16
C ARG A 125 9.26 11.54 0.44
N TYR A 126 8.30 10.84 1.04
CA TYR A 126 8.52 9.46 1.50
C TYR A 126 8.89 8.55 0.32
N TRP A 127 8.11 8.57 -0.75
CA TRP A 127 8.35 7.75 -1.93
C TRP A 127 9.61 8.15 -2.71
N GLU A 128 9.91 9.43 -2.78
CA GLU A 128 11.15 9.95 -3.40
C GLU A 128 12.40 9.46 -2.68
N LYS A 129 12.39 9.47 -1.34
CA LYS A 129 13.52 9.05 -0.49
C LYS A 129 13.68 7.55 -0.37
N LEU A 130 12.67 6.79 -0.75
CA LEU A 130 12.69 5.34 -0.66
C LEU A 130 13.67 4.78 -1.68
N GLY A 131 14.77 4.21 -1.20
CA GLY A 131 15.80 3.61 -2.06
C GLY A 131 15.38 2.25 -2.60
N ASP A 132 15.89 1.89 -3.75
CA ASP A 132 15.70 0.55 -4.31
C ASP A 132 16.36 -0.51 -3.42
N THR A 133 15.71 -1.66 -3.34
CA THR A 133 16.24 -2.80 -2.59
C THR A 133 15.86 -4.13 -3.26
N ASN A 134 16.80 -5.04 -3.33
CA ASN A 134 16.56 -6.43 -3.73
C ASN A 134 16.57 -7.39 -2.52
N SER A 135 16.61 -6.87 -1.31
CA SER A 135 16.52 -7.63 -0.08
C SER A 135 15.09 -7.62 0.45
N ARG A 136 14.48 -8.81 0.58
CA ARG A 136 13.13 -8.97 1.16
C ARG A 136 13.07 -8.39 2.58
N GLN A 137 14.07 -8.69 3.41
CA GLN A 137 14.14 -8.15 4.78
C GLN A 137 14.15 -6.61 4.78
N LYS A 138 14.83 -6.02 3.80
CA LYS A 138 14.88 -4.56 3.66
C LYS A 138 13.55 -3.96 3.20
N ALA A 139 12.86 -4.63 2.28
CA ALA A 139 11.52 -4.23 1.83
C ALA A 139 10.52 -4.31 3.00
N ILE A 140 10.54 -5.39 3.78
CA ILE A 140 9.69 -5.57 4.95
C ILE A 140 10.06 -4.54 6.04
N GLY A 141 11.30 -4.54 6.50
CA GLY A 141 11.71 -3.75 7.68
C GLY A 141 11.75 -2.25 7.45
N ARG A 142 12.02 -1.77 6.23
CA ARG A 142 12.15 -0.35 5.92
C ARG A 142 10.99 0.26 5.16
N HIS A 143 10.02 -0.54 4.76
CA HIS A 143 8.82 -0.03 4.10
C HIS A 143 7.55 -0.63 4.70
N GLU A 144 7.25 -1.91 4.48
CA GLU A 144 5.98 -2.51 4.88
C GLU A 144 5.65 -2.24 6.34
N THR A 145 6.55 -2.63 7.24
CA THR A 145 6.38 -2.47 8.68
C THR A 145 6.75 -1.06 9.20
N TYR A 146 7.32 -0.21 8.36
CA TYR A 146 7.72 1.14 8.69
C TYR A 146 6.67 2.18 8.31
N PHE A 147 5.99 2.00 7.17
CA PHE A 147 5.07 2.98 6.56
C PHE A 147 4.03 3.51 7.54
N THR A 148 3.26 2.62 8.16
CA THR A 148 2.18 2.99 9.08
C THR A 148 2.69 3.82 10.25
N LYS A 149 3.72 3.33 10.94
CA LYS A 149 4.29 4.03 12.10
C LYS A 149 4.93 5.36 11.72
N HIS A 150 5.54 5.44 10.53
CA HIS A 150 6.12 6.69 10.02
C HIS A 150 5.06 7.78 9.91
N PHE A 151 3.94 7.51 9.23
CA PHE A 151 2.88 8.50 9.06
C PHE A 151 2.10 8.75 10.34
N ALA A 152 1.88 7.74 11.17
CA ALA A 152 1.29 7.93 12.50
C ALA A 152 2.11 8.86 13.40
N ASN A 153 3.44 8.76 13.37
CA ASN A 153 4.33 9.67 14.11
C ASN A 153 4.29 11.11 13.57
N LEU A 154 3.84 11.32 12.34
CA LEU A 154 3.59 12.65 11.76
C LEU A 154 2.18 13.18 12.09
N GLY A 155 1.39 12.44 12.86
CA GLY A 155 0.04 12.84 13.29
C GLY A 155 -1.09 12.35 12.39
N PHE A 156 -0.81 11.53 11.36
CA PHE A 156 -1.84 10.95 10.50
C PHE A 156 -2.51 9.75 11.18
N ARG A 157 -3.83 9.68 11.04
CA ARG A 157 -4.68 8.64 11.64
C ARG A 157 -4.88 7.48 10.69
N TYR A 158 -4.77 6.28 11.22
CA TYR A 158 -4.97 5.06 10.46
C TYR A 158 -5.86 4.06 11.19
N ASP A 159 -6.43 3.16 10.42
CA ASP A 159 -7.19 2.00 10.92
C ASP A 159 -7.12 0.85 9.91
N ALA A 160 -7.69 -0.29 10.29
CA ALA A 160 -7.96 -1.38 9.37
C ALA A 160 -9.40 -1.87 9.51
N LEU A 161 -9.91 -2.52 8.46
CA LEU A 161 -11.23 -3.16 8.49
C LEU A 161 -11.28 -4.29 9.52
N ILE A 162 -10.19 -5.05 9.59
CA ILE A 162 -10.05 -6.21 10.49
C ILE A 162 -8.94 -5.88 11.47
N ARG A 163 -9.30 -5.65 12.74
CA ARG A 163 -8.35 -5.38 13.82
C ARG A 163 -8.01 -6.60 14.64
N ASP A 164 -8.90 -7.59 14.73
CA ASP A 164 -8.76 -8.76 15.57
C ASP A 164 -9.07 -10.03 14.77
N THR A 165 -8.41 -11.14 15.14
CA THR A 165 -8.70 -12.47 14.60
C THR A 165 -10.11 -12.95 14.90
N SER A 166 -10.76 -12.44 15.95
CA SER A 166 -12.19 -12.65 16.20
C SER A 166 -13.07 -12.02 15.11
N ASP A 167 -12.66 -10.89 14.56
CA ASP A 167 -13.34 -10.24 13.43
C ASP A 167 -13.11 -11.00 12.13
N SER A 168 -11.99 -11.70 11.96
CA SER A 168 -11.68 -12.49 10.77
C SER A 168 -12.68 -13.65 10.57
N ALA A 169 -13.22 -14.21 11.64
CA ALA A 169 -14.25 -15.25 11.57
C ALA A 169 -15.55 -14.77 10.93
N MET A 170 -15.86 -13.46 10.99
CA MET A 170 -17.00 -12.85 10.33
C MET A 170 -16.81 -12.68 8.81
N TYR A 171 -15.59 -12.77 8.32
CA TYR A 171 -15.23 -12.48 6.92
C TYR A 171 -14.89 -13.74 6.09
N ILE A 172 -14.85 -14.92 6.71
CA ILE A 172 -14.47 -16.20 6.07
C ILE A 172 -15.70 -17.09 5.75
N HIS A 173 -16.91 -16.67 6.06
CA HIS A 173 -18.14 -17.44 5.80
C HIS A 173 -18.93 -16.91 4.62
#